data_305a9d64d572191f24779f228524f1a4
#
_entry.id   305a9d64d572191f24779f228524f1a4
#
_cell.length_a   1.000
_cell.length_b   1.000
_cell.length_c   1.000
_cell.angle_alpha   90.00
_cell.angle_beta   90.00
_cell.angle_gamma   90.00
#
_symmetry.space_group_name_H-M   'P 1'
#
loop_
_entity.id
_entity.type
_entity.pdbx_description
1 polymer ?
#
loop_
_entity_poly.entity_id
_entity_poly.type
_entity_poly.pdbx_seq_one_letter_code
_entity_poly.pdbx_strand_id
1 'polypeptide(L)'
;MLKTRITKQYGLRVPFINAGMAFIATVPLVRAVCSAGGMGMLGSAAMPPDVLQAAIRDIKAVDPGSYGVNIIARFSGIEHIEVCVREKVPVVVFFWDDPPDDWLSGLRRAGSHIWFQVSGVYEAKAASQRGVQALVVQGSEAGGHNRAAAATFSLLPAVIDAVPSVPVVAAGGIADGRTVAAALALGAEAVWVGTRLLASFEANAHPEYKNRVVAAGVGDTARHLIFGPEFPDASTRGLRNRIVREWERRDDPPPYKVVSDSELPVIGQARFYGQEFPMKRFCGFPPTPEFTGDLDEMSLLAGESVGQTKRLMSAASIIDEMISGAEAVIRKRLESMVD
;
A
#
# COMPACT_ATOMS: atom_id res chain seq x y z
N MET A 1 20.53 8.94 11.86
CA MET A 1 19.93 7.70 11.33
C MET A 1 18.91 7.19 12.33
N LEU A 2 17.66 7.04 11.90
CA LEU A 2 16.54 6.56 12.72
C LEU A 2 16.65 5.04 12.90
N LYS A 3 16.75 4.57 14.14
CA LYS A 3 16.88 3.15 14.50
C LYS A 3 15.64 2.68 15.25
N THR A 4 15.00 1.64 14.77
CA THR A 4 13.79 1.05 15.34
C THR A 4 13.94 -0.48 15.43
N ARG A 5 12.94 -1.18 16.03
CA ARG A 5 12.93 -2.65 16.03
C ARG A 5 12.92 -3.21 14.61
N ILE A 6 12.10 -2.64 13.71
CA ILE A 6 12.02 -3.06 12.31
C ILE A 6 13.35 -2.85 11.58
N THR A 7 13.99 -1.68 11.71
CA THR A 7 15.28 -1.46 11.03
C THR A 7 16.37 -2.42 11.50
N LYS A 8 16.41 -2.74 12.78
CA LYS A 8 17.36 -3.71 13.35
C LYS A 8 17.08 -5.14 12.89
N GLN A 9 15.81 -5.56 12.95
CA GLN A 9 15.41 -6.92 12.62
C GLN A 9 15.64 -7.28 11.15
N TYR A 10 15.42 -6.31 10.25
CA TYR A 10 15.50 -6.53 8.80
C TYR A 10 16.73 -5.91 8.13
N GLY A 11 17.66 -5.38 8.91
CA GLY A 11 18.90 -4.78 8.38
C GLY A 11 18.65 -3.52 7.54
N LEU A 12 17.57 -2.76 7.80
CA LEU A 12 17.24 -1.57 7.04
C LEU A 12 18.07 -0.36 7.48
N ARG A 13 18.44 0.48 6.53
CA ARG A 13 19.10 1.76 6.83
C ARG A 13 18.10 2.82 7.31
N VAL A 14 16.85 2.74 6.84
CA VAL A 14 15.78 3.68 7.16
C VAL A 14 14.48 2.94 7.47
N PRO A 15 13.62 3.44 8.40
CA PRO A 15 12.35 2.81 8.75
C PRO A 15 11.26 3.14 7.73
N PHE A 16 11.48 2.77 6.47
CA PHE A 16 10.64 3.11 5.33
C PHE A 16 10.30 1.91 4.48
N ILE A 17 9.03 1.74 4.14
CA ILE A 17 8.51 0.62 3.34
C ILE A 17 7.53 1.18 2.32
N ASN A 18 7.60 0.78 1.05
CA ASN A 18 6.53 1.12 0.11
C ASN A 18 5.29 0.25 0.34
N ALA A 19 4.11 0.82 0.14
CA ALA A 19 2.87 0.05 0.11
C ALA A 19 2.88 -0.97 -1.05
N GLY A 20 2.32 -2.16 -0.80
CA GLY A 20 2.14 -3.20 -1.81
C GLY A 20 0.99 -2.88 -2.77
N MET A 21 1.11 -1.78 -3.51
CA MET A 21 0.10 -1.29 -4.44
C MET A 21 -0.02 -2.23 -5.64
N ALA A 22 -1.18 -2.90 -5.77
CA ALA A 22 -1.48 -3.78 -6.89
C ALA A 22 -1.21 -3.10 -8.24
N PHE A 23 -0.54 -3.79 -9.17
CA PHE A 23 -0.13 -3.32 -10.49
C PHE A 23 0.85 -2.13 -10.52
N ILE A 24 0.99 -1.39 -9.43
CA ILE A 24 1.79 -0.16 -9.33
C ILE A 24 3.16 -0.41 -8.67
N ALA A 25 3.19 -1.15 -7.55
CA ALA A 25 4.42 -1.50 -6.85
C ALA A 25 5.06 -2.74 -7.48
N THR A 26 5.68 -2.56 -8.64
CA THR A 26 6.36 -3.59 -9.43
C THR A 26 7.86 -3.64 -9.14
N VAL A 27 8.60 -4.51 -9.79
CA VAL A 27 10.05 -4.74 -9.59
C VAL A 27 10.87 -3.44 -9.58
N PRO A 28 10.69 -2.48 -10.51
CA PRO A 28 11.45 -1.22 -10.49
C PRO A 28 11.29 -0.44 -9.17
N LEU A 29 10.07 -0.29 -8.67
CA LEU A 29 9.83 0.44 -7.43
C LEU A 29 10.41 -0.31 -6.22
N VAL A 30 10.22 -1.64 -6.17
CA VAL A 30 10.76 -2.48 -5.09
C VAL A 30 12.29 -2.34 -5.01
N ARG A 31 12.98 -2.48 -6.13
CA ARG A 31 14.45 -2.32 -6.20
C ARG A 31 14.90 -0.92 -5.78
N ALA A 32 14.21 0.12 -6.24
CA ALA A 32 14.55 1.50 -5.90
C ALA A 32 14.43 1.76 -4.39
N VAL A 33 13.37 1.25 -3.74
CA VAL A 33 13.16 1.38 -2.29
C VAL A 33 14.24 0.60 -1.51
N CYS A 34 14.54 -0.63 -1.92
CA CYS A 34 15.61 -1.43 -1.31
C CYS A 34 16.97 -0.73 -1.43
N SER A 35 17.32 -0.24 -2.61
CA SER A 35 18.58 0.49 -2.86
C SER A 35 18.67 1.77 -2.03
N ALA A 36 17.54 2.44 -1.76
CA ALA A 36 17.50 3.60 -0.87
C ALA A 36 17.61 3.21 0.63
N GLY A 37 17.63 1.91 0.95
CA GLY A 37 17.83 1.39 2.31
C GLY A 37 16.55 1.12 3.10
N GLY A 38 15.40 1.21 2.46
CA GLY A 38 14.11 0.77 2.98
C GLY A 38 13.82 -0.70 2.68
N MET A 39 12.58 -1.14 2.91
CA MET A 39 12.09 -2.46 2.49
C MET A 39 11.16 -2.30 1.30
N GLY A 40 11.53 -2.88 0.16
CA GLY A 40 10.69 -2.90 -1.02
C GLY A 40 9.57 -3.95 -0.89
N MET A 41 8.33 -3.56 -1.21
CA MET A 41 7.16 -4.45 -1.12
C MET A 41 6.51 -4.60 -2.48
N LEU A 42 6.51 -5.84 -3.02
CA LEU A 42 5.88 -6.17 -4.29
C LEU A 42 4.37 -6.28 -4.12
N GLY A 43 3.59 -5.59 -4.94
CA GLY A 43 2.14 -5.72 -4.99
C GLY A 43 1.72 -6.86 -5.92
N SER A 44 1.33 -8.00 -5.38
CA SER A 44 1.08 -9.22 -6.16
C SER A 44 -0.39 -9.53 -6.45
N ALA A 45 -1.32 -8.65 -6.10
CA ALA A 45 -2.74 -8.90 -6.37
C ALA A 45 -3.01 -9.18 -7.86
N ALA A 46 -3.74 -10.25 -8.14
CA ALA A 46 -4.05 -10.76 -9.48
C ALA A 46 -2.81 -11.08 -10.37
N MET A 47 -1.62 -11.17 -9.78
CA MET A 47 -0.40 -11.58 -10.51
C MET A 47 -0.39 -13.11 -10.67
N PRO A 48 -0.26 -13.68 -11.87
CA PRO A 48 -0.12 -15.12 -12.04
C PRO A 48 1.11 -15.68 -11.30
N PRO A 49 1.08 -16.94 -10.81
CA PRO A 49 2.18 -17.52 -10.02
C PRO A 49 3.55 -17.54 -10.73
N ASP A 50 3.58 -17.79 -12.03
CA ASP A 50 4.80 -17.77 -12.84
C ASP A 50 5.37 -16.36 -13.00
N VAL A 51 4.50 -15.35 -13.17
CA VAL A 51 4.88 -13.93 -13.21
C VAL A 51 5.39 -13.48 -11.84
N LEU A 52 4.73 -13.91 -10.74
CA LEU A 52 5.19 -13.66 -9.38
C LEU A 52 6.59 -14.24 -9.15
N GLN A 53 6.82 -15.48 -9.60
CA GLN A 53 8.13 -16.13 -9.47
C GLN A 53 9.21 -15.36 -10.25
N ALA A 54 8.92 -14.96 -11.48
CA ALA A 54 9.86 -14.16 -12.30
C ALA A 54 10.17 -12.82 -11.62
N ALA A 55 9.15 -12.11 -11.14
CA ALA A 55 9.33 -10.83 -10.44
C ALA A 55 10.19 -10.96 -9.16
N ILE A 56 9.98 -12.01 -8.37
CA ILE A 56 10.79 -12.27 -7.16
C ILE A 56 12.26 -12.55 -7.55
N ARG A 57 12.50 -13.35 -8.58
CA ARG A 57 13.85 -13.63 -9.07
C ARG A 57 14.55 -12.37 -9.58
N ASP A 58 13.81 -11.54 -10.31
CA ASP A 58 14.32 -10.24 -10.73
C ASP A 58 14.69 -9.35 -9.54
N ILE A 59 13.85 -9.27 -8.51
CA ILE A 59 14.18 -8.52 -7.30
C ILE A 59 15.48 -9.05 -6.68
N LYS A 60 15.64 -10.35 -6.55
CA LYS A 60 16.82 -11.00 -5.95
C LYS A 60 18.09 -10.80 -6.74
N ALA A 61 18.02 -10.63 -8.06
CA ALA A 61 19.18 -10.53 -8.94
C ALA A 61 20.11 -9.34 -8.62
N VAL A 62 19.64 -8.34 -7.85
CA VAL A 62 20.43 -7.16 -7.46
C VAL A 62 20.81 -7.15 -5.99
N ASP A 63 20.69 -8.28 -5.27
CA ASP A 63 20.90 -8.39 -3.83
C ASP A 63 20.21 -7.25 -3.05
N PRO A 64 18.87 -7.24 -3.01
CA PRO A 64 18.10 -6.10 -2.52
C PRO A 64 18.14 -5.91 -0.99
N GLY A 65 18.77 -6.83 -0.25
CA GLY A 65 18.61 -6.93 1.20
C GLY A 65 17.21 -7.45 1.56
N SER A 66 16.50 -6.77 2.45
CA SER A 66 15.14 -7.17 2.85
C SER A 66 14.08 -6.61 1.91
N TYR A 67 13.25 -7.48 1.39
CA TYR A 67 12.07 -7.17 0.58
C TYR A 67 10.89 -8.05 1.01
N GLY A 68 9.70 -7.76 0.50
CA GLY A 68 8.52 -8.58 0.77
C GLY A 68 7.56 -8.66 -0.41
N VAL A 69 6.56 -9.52 -0.23
CA VAL A 69 5.42 -9.69 -1.16
C VAL A 69 4.14 -9.42 -0.40
N ASN A 70 3.29 -8.54 -0.94
CA ASN A 70 1.98 -8.25 -0.39
C ASN A 70 0.92 -9.07 -1.11
N ILE A 71 0.25 -9.95 -0.37
CA ILE A 71 -0.76 -10.89 -0.86
C ILE A 71 -2.14 -10.46 -0.37
N ILE A 72 -3.10 -10.46 -1.28
CA ILE A 72 -4.53 -10.38 -0.97
C ILE A 72 -5.08 -11.80 -1.15
N ALA A 73 -5.48 -12.45 -0.06
CA ALA A 73 -5.84 -13.87 -0.06
C ALA A 73 -6.96 -14.19 -1.07
N ARG A 74 -7.93 -13.30 -1.24
CA ARG A 74 -9.03 -13.42 -2.21
C ARG A 74 -8.58 -13.56 -3.66
N PHE A 75 -7.48 -12.93 -4.04
CA PHE A 75 -6.93 -12.94 -5.40
C PHE A 75 -5.74 -13.90 -5.55
N SER A 76 -5.51 -14.77 -4.57
CA SER A 76 -4.37 -15.67 -4.54
C SER A 76 -4.81 -17.09 -4.22
N GLY A 77 -4.11 -18.07 -4.75
CA GLY A 77 -4.24 -19.48 -4.39
C GLY A 77 -2.99 -19.99 -3.67
N ILE A 78 -3.01 -21.28 -3.31
CA ILE A 78 -1.87 -21.95 -2.67
C ILE A 78 -0.59 -21.85 -3.52
N GLU A 79 -0.73 -21.81 -4.84
CA GLU A 79 0.37 -21.74 -5.80
C GLU A 79 1.22 -20.49 -5.61
N HIS A 80 0.60 -19.36 -5.20
CA HIS A 80 1.32 -18.12 -4.87
C HIS A 80 2.16 -18.28 -3.61
N ILE A 81 1.62 -18.99 -2.63
CA ILE A 81 2.31 -19.30 -1.39
C ILE A 81 3.50 -20.25 -1.65
N GLU A 82 3.29 -21.28 -2.49
CA GLU A 82 4.35 -22.20 -2.91
C GLU A 82 5.50 -21.46 -3.63
N VAL A 83 5.18 -20.45 -4.44
CA VAL A 83 6.19 -19.57 -5.04
C VAL A 83 6.96 -18.83 -3.95
N CYS A 84 6.27 -18.20 -2.99
CA CYS A 84 6.94 -17.49 -1.89
C CYS A 84 7.84 -18.41 -1.06
N VAL A 85 7.38 -19.64 -0.77
CA VAL A 85 8.13 -20.68 -0.06
C VAL A 85 9.36 -21.09 -0.86
N ARG A 86 9.22 -21.43 -2.12
CA ARG A 86 10.28 -21.88 -3.04
C ARG A 86 11.35 -20.82 -3.21
N GLU A 87 10.93 -19.57 -3.38
CA GLU A 87 11.84 -18.44 -3.57
C GLU A 87 12.34 -17.86 -2.24
N LYS A 88 11.94 -18.42 -1.09
CA LYS A 88 12.35 -18.00 0.26
C LYS A 88 12.15 -16.50 0.48
N VAL A 89 10.94 -16.00 0.19
CA VAL A 89 10.60 -14.59 0.36
C VAL A 89 10.76 -14.18 1.83
N PRO A 90 11.56 -13.15 2.15
CA PRO A 90 11.85 -12.79 3.54
C PRO A 90 10.61 -12.36 4.33
N VAL A 91 9.71 -11.58 3.70
CA VAL A 91 8.50 -11.03 4.33
C VAL A 91 7.30 -11.24 3.43
N VAL A 92 6.23 -11.84 3.95
CA VAL A 92 4.94 -11.94 3.27
C VAL A 92 3.90 -11.18 4.10
N VAL A 93 3.24 -10.22 3.45
CA VAL A 93 2.23 -9.37 4.10
C VAL A 93 0.86 -9.75 3.56
N PHE A 94 -0.06 -10.10 4.45
CA PHE A 94 -1.45 -10.35 4.09
C PHE A 94 -2.31 -9.11 4.34
N PHE A 95 -3.20 -8.85 3.40
CA PHE A 95 -4.13 -7.74 3.45
C PHE A 95 -5.54 -8.20 3.08
N TRP A 96 -6.50 -7.73 3.80
CA TRP A 96 -7.95 -7.85 3.64
C TRP A 96 -8.53 -9.15 4.17
N ASP A 97 -8.39 -10.27 3.50
CA ASP A 97 -8.97 -11.53 3.94
C ASP A 97 -7.99 -12.32 4.83
N ASP A 98 -8.54 -13.16 5.71
CA ASP A 98 -7.74 -14.06 6.53
C ASP A 98 -7.18 -15.21 5.69
N PRO A 99 -5.85 -15.37 5.61
CA PRO A 99 -5.25 -16.51 4.89
C PRO A 99 -5.48 -17.80 5.68
N PRO A 100 -5.62 -18.96 4.99
CA PRO A 100 -5.65 -20.27 5.60
C PRO A 100 -4.40 -20.57 6.47
N ASP A 101 -4.57 -21.32 7.54
CA ASP A 101 -3.47 -21.63 8.47
C ASP A 101 -2.35 -22.48 7.86
N ASP A 102 -2.66 -23.33 6.91
CA ASP A 102 -1.67 -24.11 6.16
C ASP A 102 -0.74 -23.20 5.32
N TRP A 103 -1.25 -22.09 4.76
CA TRP A 103 -0.44 -21.05 4.09
C TRP A 103 0.60 -20.46 5.05
N LEU A 104 0.13 -20.04 6.24
CA LEU A 104 1.01 -19.45 7.25
C LEU A 104 2.05 -20.46 7.73
N SER A 105 1.64 -21.70 7.94
CA SER A 105 2.52 -22.79 8.37
C SER A 105 3.59 -23.11 7.34
N GLY A 106 3.24 -23.12 6.05
CA GLY A 106 4.17 -23.29 4.94
C GLY A 106 5.23 -22.19 4.89
N LEU A 107 4.80 -20.93 4.96
CA LEU A 107 5.69 -19.77 4.98
C LEU A 107 6.65 -19.77 6.19
N ARG A 108 6.14 -20.08 7.39
CA ARG A 108 6.99 -20.18 8.60
C ARG A 108 8.06 -21.24 8.48
N ARG A 109 7.70 -22.42 7.97
CA ARG A 109 8.69 -23.49 7.73
C ARG A 109 9.77 -23.09 6.73
N ALA A 110 9.44 -22.22 5.77
CA ALA A 110 10.39 -21.68 4.82
C ALA A 110 11.27 -20.54 5.40
N GLY A 111 10.97 -20.08 6.61
CA GLY A 111 11.67 -18.97 7.28
C GLY A 111 11.13 -17.58 6.91
N SER A 112 9.99 -17.48 6.24
CA SER A 112 9.36 -16.20 5.95
C SER A 112 8.75 -15.58 7.20
N HIS A 113 8.93 -14.28 7.39
CA HIS A 113 8.19 -13.49 8.37
C HIS A 113 6.82 -13.11 7.81
N ILE A 114 5.80 -13.28 8.62
CA ILE A 114 4.41 -13.02 8.25
C ILE A 114 3.95 -11.73 8.92
N TRP A 115 3.45 -10.79 8.12
CA TRP A 115 2.85 -9.55 8.59
C TRP A 115 1.38 -9.50 8.18
N PHE A 116 0.57 -8.81 8.97
CA PHE A 116 -0.81 -8.53 8.60
C PHE A 116 -1.04 -7.02 8.55
N GLN A 117 -1.75 -6.58 7.51
CA GLN A 117 -2.29 -5.24 7.46
C GLN A 117 -3.66 -5.23 8.11
N VAL A 118 -3.84 -4.34 9.09
CA VAL A 118 -5.03 -4.24 9.93
C VAL A 118 -5.59 -2.82 9.94
N SER A 119 -6.88 -2.69 10.19
CA SER A 119 -7.62 -1.43 10.18
C SER A 119 -8.34 -1.15 11.50
N GLY A 120 -8.08 -1.96 12.54
CA GLY A 120 -8.70 -1.84 13.86
C GLY A 120 -7.99 -2.65 14.94
N VAL A 121 -8.28 -2.31 16.21
CA VAL A 121 -7.70 -2.98 17.39
C VAL A 121 -8.11 -4.46 17.46
N TYR A 122 -9.34 -4.79 17.08
CA TYR A 122 -9.82 -6.17 17.07
C TYR A 122 -9.00 -7.04 16.12
N GLU A 123 -8.80 -6.57 14.88
CA GLU A 123 -7.98 -7.26 13.89
C GLU A 123 -6.52 -7.40 14.34
N ALA A 124 -5.97 -6.36 14.98
CA ALA A 124 -4.61 -6.39 15.50
C ALA A 124 -4.42 -7.47 16.57
N LYS A 125 -5.37 -7.59 17.49
CA LYS A 125 -5.36 -8.65 18.52
C LYS A 125 -5.46 -10.05 17.91
N ALA A 126 -6.37 -10.24 16.95
CA ALA A 126 -6.53 -11.52 16.26
C ALA A 126 -5.26 -11.90 15.48
N ALA A 127 -4.67 -10.96 14.74
CA ALA A 127 -3.42 -11.17 14.04
C ALA A 127 -2.24 -11.49 14.98
N SER A 128 -2.15 -10.79 16.12
CA SER A 128 -1.13 -11.05 17.15
C SER A 128 -1.23 -12.48 17.70
N GLN A 129 -2.44 -12.99 17.94
CA GLN A 129 -2.67 -14.37 18.37
C GLN A 129 -2.22 -15.42 17.34
N ARG A 130 -2.20 -15.05 16.06
CA ARG A 130 -1.67 -15.88 14.98
C ARG A 130 -0.14 -15.82 14.86
N GLY A 131 0.56 -15.14 15.77
CA GLY A 131 2.03 -15.10 15.83
C GLY A 131 2.69 -14.38 14.67
N VAL A 132 2.14 -13.24 14.25
CA VAL A 132 2.73 -12.38 13.21
C VAL A 132 3.97 -11.64 13.75
N GLN A 133 4.92 -11.34 12.86
CA GLN A 133 6.17 -10.65 13.22
C GLN A 133 6.06 -9.12 13.17
N ALA A 134 5.06 -8.59 12.49
CA ALA A 134 4.69 -7.17 12.53
C ALA A 134 3.26 -6.94 12.04
N LEU A 135 2.71 -5.77 12.34
CA LEU A 135 1.42 -5.30 11.84
C LEU A 135 1.61 -4.03 11.03
N VAL A 136 0.91 -3.92 9.90
CA VAL A 136 0.74 -2.66 9.17
C VAL A 136 -0.61 -2.07 9.58
N VAL A 137 -0.62 -0.96 10.30
CA VAL A 137 -1.84 -0.29 10.77
C VAL A 137 -2.23 0.77 9.76
N GLN A 138 -3.34 0.52 9.06
CA GLN A 138 -3.86 1.40 8.03
C GLN A 138 -4.97 2.29 8.58
N GLY A 139 -4.74 3.60 8.67
CA GLY A 139 -5.77 4.58 9.02
C GLY A 139 -6.69 4.98 7.86
N SER A 140 -7.77 5.68 8.19
CA SER A 140 -8.81 6.07 7.23
C SER A 140 -8.33 7.02 6.12
N GLU A 141 -7.20 7.69 6.29
CA GLU A 141 -6.57 8.58 5.31
C GLU A 141 -5.87 7.84 4.16
N ALA A 142 -5.60 6.55 4.32
CA ALA A 142 -4.89 5.78 3.32
C ALA A 142 -5.69 5.65 2.02
N GLY A 143 -4.98 5.70 0.89
CA GLY A 143 -5.53 5.44 -0.44
C GLY A 143 -5.71 3.95 -0.71
N GLY A 144 -6.44 3.64 -1.79
CA GLY A 144 -6.77 2.28 -2.16
C GLY A 144 -7.89 1.69 -1.31
N HIS A 145 -8.00 0.36 -1.30
CA HIS A 145 -8.95 -0.34 -0.44
C HIS A 145 -8.66 -0.05 1.02
N ASN A 146 -9.70 0.39 1.74
CA ASN A 146 -9.56 0.88 3.10
C ASN A 146 -10.85 0.67 3.90
N ARG A 147 -10.78 -0.08 4.99
CA ARG A 147 -11.89 -0.32 5.89
C ARG A 147 -11.75 0.34 7.28
N ALA A 148 -10.67 1.11 7.49
CA ALA A 148 -10.46 1.79 8.76
C ALA A 148 -11.54 2.84 9.03
N ALA A 149 -12.10 2.83 10.22
CA ALA A 149 -13.03 3.85 10.69
C ALA A 149 -12.30 5.07 11.29
N ALA A 150 -11.12 4.86 11.85
CA ALA A 150 -10.35 5.89 12.55
C ALA A 150 -9.13 6.34 11.72
N ALA A 151 -8.75 7.62 11.93
CA ALA A 151 -7.55 8.19 11.37
C ALA A 151 -6.29 7.54 11.97
N THR A 152 -5.19 7.56 11.20
CA THR A 152 -3.89 6.98 11.60
C THR A 152 -3.43 7.53 12.95
N PHE A 153 -3.58 8.82 13.18
CA PHE A 153 -3.18 9.48 14.41
C PHE A 153 -3.88 8.94 15.68
N SER A 154 -5.13 8.49 15.56
CA SER A 154 -5.90 7.91 16.68
C SER A 154 -5.76 6.39 16.74
N LEU A 155 -5.71 5.73 15.58
CA LEU A 155 -5.70 4.27 15.50
C LEU A 155 -4.36 3.67 15.91
N LEU A 156 -3.26 4.32 15.52
CA LEU A 156 -1.91 3.81 15.74
C LEU A 156 -1.58 3.57 17.22
N PRO A 157 -1.71 4.56 18.14
CA PRO A 157 -1.45 4.34 19.55
C PRO A 157 -2.39 3.31 20.17
N ALA A 158 -3.68 3.31 19.79
CA ALA A 158 -4.64 2.33 20.31
C ALA A 158 -4.27 0.88 19.93
N VAL A 159 -3.73 0.66 18.74
CA VAL A 159 -3.23 -0.67 18.34
C VAL A 159 -1.95 -1.02 19.08
N ILE A 160 -1.00 -0.10 19.19
CA ILE A 160 0.28 -0.33 19.89
C ILE A 160 0.02 -0.71 21.34
N ASP A 161 -0.85 0.01 22.05
CA ASP A 161 -1.23 -0.32 23.44
C ASP A 161 -1.90 -1.69 23.56
N ALA A 162 -2.68 -2.07 22.55
CA ALA A 162 -3.40 -3.36 22.56
C ALA A 162 -2.52 -4.58 22.27
N VAL A 163 -1.38 -4.40 21.57
CA VAL A 163 -0.45 -5.47 21.16
C VAL A 163 1.02 -5.04 21.31
N PRO A 164 1.49 -4.67 22.52
CA PRO A 164 2.78 -4.01 22.73
C PRO A 164 4.00 -4.85 22.34
N SER A 165 3.86 -6.16 22.26
CA SER A 165 4.93 -7.09 21.86
C SER A 165 5.17 -7.12 20.35
N VAL A 166 4.19 -6.71 19.53
CA VAL A 166 4.27 -6.79 18.06
C VAL A 166 4.71 -5.44 17.49
N PRO A 167 5.79 -5.37 16.68
CA PRO A 167 6.17 -4.15 15.99
C PRO A 167 5.04 -3.65 15.05
N VAL A 168 4.79 -2.34 15.06
CA VAL A 168 3.73 -1.73 14.26
C VAL A 168 4.33 -0.78 13.23
N VAL A 169 3.85 -0.90 11.99
CA VAL A 169 4.19 -0.04 10.85
C VAL A 169 2.98 0.85 10.54
N ALA A 170 3.19 2.15 10.47
CA ALA A 170 2.11 3.12 10.24
C ALA A 170 1.81 3.31 8.75
N ALA A 171 0.53 3.28 8.36
CA ALA A 171 0.05 3.50 6.99
C ALA A 171 -1.14 4.47 6.96
N GLY A 172 -1.12 5.40 6.02
CA GLY A 172 -2.16 6.43 5.83
C GLY A 172 -1.73 7.82 6.31
N GLY A 173 -1.95 8.84 5.48
CA GLY A 173 -1.62 10.23 5.78
C GLY A 173 -0.13 10.58 5.77
N ILE A 174 0.76 9.67 5.39
CA ILE A 174 2.22 9.85 5.50
C ILE A 174 2.81 10.25 4.13
N ALA A 175 3.37 11.47 4.04
CA ALA A 175 3.89 12.01 2.78
C ALA A 175 5.18 12.83 2.90
N ASP A 176 5.57 13.26 4.10
CA ASP A 176 6.77 14.07 4.33
C ASP A 176 7.44 13.75 5.68
N GLY A 177 8.57 14.41 5.96
CA GLY A 177 9.32 14.15 7.19
C GLY A 177 8.55 14.49 8.46
N ARG A 178 7.59 15.43 8.44
CA ARG A 178 6.76 15.78 9.60
C ARG A 178 5.84 14.61 9.97
N THR A 179 5.21 14.01 8.95
CA THR A 179 4.30 12.87 9.13
C THR A 179 5.04 11.59 9.48
N VAL A 180 6.27 11.40 8.98
CA VAL A 180 7.16 10.30 9.44
C VAL A 180 7.53 10.50 10.91
N ALA A 181 7.99 11.69 11.32
CA ALA A 181 8.35 11.96 12.70
C ALA A 181 7.16 11.77 13.66
N ALA A 182 5.97 12.23 13.27
CA ALA A 182 4.75 12.04 14.04
C ALA A 182 4.38 10.55 14.21
N ALA A 183 4.46 9.76 13.15
CA ALA A 183 4.20 8.31 13.21
C ALA A 183 5.17 7.60 14.16
N LEU A 184 6.47 7.94 14.09
CA LEU A 184 7.48 7.39 15.00
C LEU A 184 7.26 7.83 16.44
N ALA A 185 6.88 9.10 16.69
CA ALA A 185 6.56 9.62 18.01
C ALA A 185 5.33 8.94 18.64
N LEU A 186 4.36 8.50 17.81
CA LEU A 186 3.22 7.71 18.24
C LEU A 186 3.56 6.23 18.50
N GLY A 187 4.82 5.81 18.28
CA GLY A 187 5.31 4.47 18.58
C GLY A 187 5.41 3.53 17.37
N ALA A 188 5.22 4.03 16.14
CA ALA A 188 5.48 3.22 14.95
C ALA A 188 6.96 2.85 14.82
N GLU A 189 7.24 1.66 14.30
CA GLU A 189 8.60 1.16 14.06
C GLU A 189 9.07 1.36 12.61
N ALA A 190 8.15 1.71 11.72
CA ALA A 190 8.40 2.11 10.34
C ALA A 190 7.15 2.78 9.76
N VAL A 191 7.30 3.35 8.56
CA VAL A 191 6.20 3.89 7.77
C VAL A 191 5.96 3.07 6.51
N TRP A 192 4.68 2.91 6.13
CA TRP A 192 4.21 2.23 4.92
C TRP A 192 3.60 3.25 3.98
N VAL A 193 4.31 3.57 2.89
CA VAL A 193 4.02 4.74 2.06
C VAL A 193 3.51 4.33 0.68
N GLY A 194 2.28 4.72 0.34
CA GLY A 194 1.66 4.48 -0.97
C GLY A 194 1.68 5.74 -1.85
N THR A 195 0.74 6.65 -1.59
CA THR A 195 0.44 7.80 -2.46
C THR A 195 1.65 8.67 -2.79
N ARG A 196 2.56 8.90 -1.83
CA ARG A 196 3.78 9.67 -2.11
C ARG A 196 4.69 8.94 -3.10
N LEU A 197 4.78 7.61 -3.00
CA LEU A 197 5.56 6.80 -3.95
C LEU A 197 4.82 6.51 -5.26
N LEU A 198 3.48 6.61 -5.30
CA LEU A 198 2.74 6.61 -6.57
C LEU A 198 3.22 7.74 -7.48
N ALA A 199 3.62 8.90 -6.92
CA ALA A 199 4.24 10.01 -7.63
C ALA A 199 5.77 9.83 -7.79
N SER A 200 6.27 8.59 -7.84
CA SER A 200 7.66 8.32 -8.21
C SER A 200 7.81 7.94 -9.68
N PHE A 201 9.03 8.10 -10.22
CA PHE A 201 9.32 7.68 -11.59
C PHE A 201 9.18 6.17 -11.75
N GLU A 202 9.53 5.40 -10.72
CA GLU A 202 9.57 3.94 -10.72
C GLU A 202 8.21 3.27 -10.50
N ALA A 203 7.19 3.99 -10.00
CA ALA A 203 5.84 3.47 -9.86
C ALA A 203 5.21 3.21 -11.24
N ASN A 204 4.61 2.03 -11.41
CA ASN A 204 3.97 1.61 -12.67
C ASN A 204 2.56 2.19 -12.82
N ALA A 205 2.40 3.50 -12.63
CA ALA A 205 1.15 4.22 -12.78
C ALA A 205 1.12 5.03 -14.07
N HIS A 206 -0.07 5.19 -14.66
CA HIS A 206 -0.27 6.00 -15.85
C HIS A 206 0.27 7.44 -15.64
N PRO A 207 1.00 8.04 -16.59
CA PRO A 207 1.59 9.37 -16.42
C PRO A 207 0.59 10.45 -15.99
N GLU A 208 -0.58 10.49 -16.62
CA GLU A 208 -1.63 11.45 -16.26
C GLU A 208 -2.20 11.20 -14.86
N TYR A 209 -2.29 9.94 -14.41
CA TYR A 209 -2.66 9.63 -13.04
C TYR A 209 -1.65 10.19 -12.03
N LYS A 210 -0.35 10.03 -12.28
CA LYS A 210 0.71 10.65 -11.47
C LYS A 210 0.58 12.18 -11.42
N ASN A 211 0.33 12.82 -12.58
CA ASN A 211 0.15 14.26 -12.67
C ASN A 211 -1.05 14.75 -11.86
N ARG A 212 -2.18 14.02 -11.91
CA ARG A 212 -3.38 14.34 -11.11
C ARG A 212 -3.12 14.20 -9.60
N VAL A 213 -2.33 13.21 -9.18
CA VAL A 213 -1.92 13.06 -7.77
C VAL A 213 -1.09 14.25 -7.31
N VAL A 214 -0.15 14.73 -8.15
CA VAL A 214 0.70 15.90 -7.84
C VAL A 214 -0.10 17.21 -7.82
N ALA A 215 -1.08 17.34 -8.71
CA ALA A 215 -1.94 18.52 -8.79
C ALA A 215 -2.97 18.60 -7.67
N ALA A 216 -3.33 17.46 -7.05
CA ALA A 216 -4.37 17.39 -6.03
C ALA A 216 -3.99 18.13 -4.74
N GLY A 217 -5.00 18.70 -4.10
CA GLY A 217 -4.91 19.38 -2.80
C GLY A 217 -5.49 18.57 -1.64
N VAL A 218 -5.43 19.17 -0.47
CA VAL A 218 -6.13 18.67 0.71
C VAL A 218 -7.65 18.67 0.42
N GLY A 219 -8.32 17.53 0.66
CA GLY A 219 -9.75 17.39 0.39
C GLY A 219 -10.11 16.89 -1.03
N ASP A 220 -9.14 16.71 -1.93
CA ASP A 220 -9.39 16.21 -3.29
C ASP A 220 -9.51 14.68 -3.39
N THR A 221 -9.55 13.99 -2.26
CA THR A 221 -9.86 12.55 -2.21
C THR A 221 -11.17 12.26 -1.52
N ALA A 222 -11.82 11.16 -1.89
CA ALA A 222 -13.01 10.66 -1.23
C ALA A 222 -12.92 9.15 -0.99
N ARG A 223 -13.57 8.68 0.08
CA ARG A 223 -13.77 7.25 0.35
C ARG A 223 -15.21 6.87 0.01
N HIS A 224 -15.37 5.84 -0.78
CA HIS A 224 -16.66 5.41 -1.33
C HIS A 224 -16.63 3.92 -1.69
N LEU A 225 -17.80 3.39 -2.09
CA LEU A 225 -17.99 1.99 -2.50
C LEU A 225 -18.25 1.83 -4.01
N ILE A 226 -17.95 2.85 -4.83
CA ILE A 226 -18.30 2.83 -6.25
C ILE A 226 -17.37 1.99 -7.11
N PHE A 227 -16.13 1.77 -6.65
CA PHE A 227 -15.16 0.96 -7.38
C PHE A 227 -15.00 -0.42 -6.75
N GLY A 228 -14.82 -1.42 -7.60
CA GLY A 228 -14.45 -2.77 -7.22
C GLY A 228 -15.59 -3.76 -7.18
N PRO A 229 -16.36 -3.98 -8.29
CA PRO A 229 -17.27 -5.13 -8.38
C PRO A 229 -16.53 -6.46 -8.17
N GLU A 230 -15.26 -6.53 -8.53
CA GLU A 230 -14.34 -7.63 -8.27
C GLU A 230 -13.94 -7.75 -6.78
N PHE A 231 -14.22 -6.73 -5.97
CA PHE A 231 -13.91 -6.68 -4.54
C PHE A 231 -15.08 -6.10 -3.74
N PRO A 232 -16.20 -6.84 -3.65
CA PRO A 232 -17.46 -6.36 -3.07
C PRO A 232 -17.30 -5.91 -1.61
N ASP A 233 -18.06 -4.88 -1.23
CA ASP A 233 -18.09 -4.30 0.12
C ASP A 233 -16.76 -3.70 0.62
N ALA A 234 -15.79 -3.59 -0.27
CA ALA A 234 -14.49 -3.01 0.02
C ALA A 234 -14.49 -1.52 -0.35
N SER A 235 -14.61 -0.64 0.64
CA SER A 235 -14.48 0.79 0.36
C SER A 235 -13.08 1.14 -0.15
N THR A 236 -13.02 2.10 -1.08
CA THR A 236 -11.77 2.63 -1.63
C THR A 236 -11.66 4.12 -1.39
N ARG A 237 -10.44 4.61 -1.16
CA ARG A 237 -10.13 6.04 -1.23
C ARG A 237 -9.35 6.35 -2.48
N GLY A 238 -9.82 7.33 -3.24
CA GLY A 238 -9.17 7.81 -4.46
C GLY A 238 -9.42 9.28 -4.71
N LEU A 239 -8.86 9.80 -5.80
CA LEU A 239 -9.10 11.17 -6.25
C LEU A 239 -10.56 11.36 -6.65
N ARG A 240 -11.13 12.54 -6.36
CA ARG A 240 -12.44 12.98 -6.84
C ARG A 240 -12.39 13.34 -8.32
N ASN A 241 -12.33 12.34 -9.19
CA ASN A 241 -12.50 12.51 -10.63
C ASN A 241 -13.98 12.71 -11.01
N ARG A 242 -14.32 12.74 -12.31
CA ARG A 242 -15.69 12.98 -12.79
C ARG A 242 -16.69 11.96 -12.24
N ILE A 243 -16.39 10.66 -12.34
CA ILE A 243 -17.31 9.61 -11.90
C ILE A 243 -17.60 9.66 -10.39
N VAL A 244 -16.59 9.99 -9.57
CA VAL A 244 -16.77 10.15 -8.13
C VAL A 244 -17.66 11.35 -7.83
N ARG A 245 -17.42 12.50 -8.48
CA ARG A 245 -18.25 13.70 -8.31
C ARG A 245 -19.69 13.50 -8.78
N GLU A 246 -19.92 12.79 -9.86
CA GLU A 246 -21.25 12.41 -10.33
C GLU A 246 -21.96 11.51 -9.32
N TRP A 247 -21.23 10.57 -8.73
CA TRP A 247 -21.75 9.67 -7.70
C TRP A 247 -22.14 10.43 -6.42
N GLU A 248 -21.27 11.32 -5.94
CA GLU A 248 -21.51 12.13 -4.73
C GLU A 248 -22.73 13.07 -4.85
N ARG A 249 -23.14 13.43 -6.07
CA ARG A 249 -24.31 14.30 -6.33
C ARG A 249 -25.64 13.56 -6.34
N ARG A 250 -25.67 12.25 -6.24
CA ARG A 250 -26.89 11.46 -6.22
C ARG A 250 -27.50 11.50 -4.82
N ASP A 251 -28.81 11.74 -4.73
CA ASP A 251 -29.55 11.75 -3.46
C ASP A 251 -29.63 10.37 -2.83
N ASP A 252 -29.65 9.29 -3.65
CA ASP A 252 -29.63 7.89 -3.22
C ASP A 252 -28.77 7.09 -4.20
N PRO A 253 -27.44 7.09 -4.03
CA PRO A 253 -26.57 6.35 -4.93
C PRO A 253 -26.82 4.85 -4.77
N PRO A 254 -27.26 4.15 -5.84
CA PRO A 254 -27.44 2.71 -5.77
C PRO A 254 -26.11 2.05 -5.41
N PRO A 255 -26.11 1.02 -4.57
CA PRO A 255 -24.90 0.22 -4.38
C PRO A 255 -24.48 -0.35 -5.75
N TYR A 256 -23.20 -0.31 -6.08
CA TYR A 256 -22.64 -0.82 -7.34
C TYR A 256 -23.04 -2.29 -7.64
N LYS A 257 -23.42 -3.04 -6.62
CA LYS A 257 -23.95 -4.42 -6.72
C LYS A 257 -25.22 -4.58 -7.57
N VAL A 258 -25.90 -3.50 -7.90
CA VAL A 258 -27.18 -3.55 -8.65
C VAL A 258 -26.93 -3.75 -10.15
N VAL A 259 -25.73 -3.50 -10.64
CA VAL A 259 -25.39 -3.66 -12.07
C VAL A 259 -24.53 -4.89 -12.24
N SER A 260 -24.99 -5.86 -13.05
CA SER A 260 -24.16 -7.04 -13.35
C SER A 260 -22.91 -6.60 -14.12
N ASP A 261 -21.77 -7.27 -13.87
CA ASP A 261 -20.51 -6.94 -14.55
C ASP A 261 -20.64 -6.99 -16.09
N SER A 262 -21.49 -7.87 -16.63
CA SER A 262 -21.76 -7.98 -18.06
C SER A 262 -22.45 -6.75 -18.68
N GLU A 263 -23.15 -5.94 -17.87
CA GLU A 263 -23.90 -4.77 -18.32
C GLU A 263 -23.11 -3.46 -18.20
N LEU A 264 -21.94 -3.49 -17.52
CA LEU A 264 -21.12 -2.31 -17.37
C LEU A 264 -20.41 -1.96 -18.68
N PRO A 265 -20.46 -0.67 -19.09
CA PRO A 265 -19.79 -0.23 -20.32
C PRO A 265 -18.27 -0.36 -20.20
N VAL A 266 -17.64 -0.72 -21.31
CA VAL A 266 -16.18 -0.69 -21.46
C VAL A 266 -15.75 0.78 -21.60
N ILE A 267 -14.84 1.22 -20.71
CA ILE A 267 -14.31 2.60 -20.65
C ILE A 267 -12.89 2.71 -21.18
N GLY A 268 -12.28 1.59 -21.52
CA GLY A 268 -10.91 1.55 -22.03
C GLY A 268 -10.35 0.15 -22.13
N GLN A 269 -9.08 0.05 -22.46
CA GLN A 269 -8.31 -1.17 -22.53
C GLN A 269 -7.06 -1.04 -21.67
N ALA A 270 -6.66 -2.11 -21.00
CA ALA A 270 -5.40 -2.19 -20.27
C ALA A 270 -4.69 -3.50 -20.60
N ARG A 271 -3.38 -3.52 -20.44
CA ARG A 271 -2.60 -4.75 -20.53
C ARG A 271 -1.98 -5.04 -19.16
N PHE A 272 -2.26 -6.24 -18.64
CA PHE A 272 -1.66 -6.73 -17.39
C PHE A 272 -0.99 -8.07 -17.66
N TYR A 273 0.29 -8.18 -17.31
CA TYR A 273 1.06 -9.42 -17.45
C TYR A 273 1.00 -10.03 -18.88
N GLY A 274 1.02 -9.17 -19.91
CA GLY A 274 0.99 -9.55 -21.32
C GLY A 274 -0.40 -9.85 -21.88
N GLN A 275 -1.46 -9.82 -21.07
CA GLN A 275 -2.84 -10.05 -21.50
C GLN A 275 -3.61 -8.72 -21.60
N GLU A 276 -4.47 -8.61 -22.62
CA GLU A 276 -5.35 -7.46 -22.78
C GLU A 276 -6.66 -7.67 -22.01
N PHE A 277 -7.07 -6.62 -21.29
CA PHE A 277 -8.31 -6.60 -20.52
C PHE A 277 -9.16 -5.40 -20.89
N PRO A 278 -10.45 -5.61 -21.25
CA PRO A 278 -11.39 -4.53 -21.36
C PRO A 278 -11.67 -3.96 -19.96
N MET A 279 -11.33 -2.69 -19.76
CA MET A 279 -11.59 -2.02 -18.49
C MET A 279 -13.05 -1.56 -18.47
N LYS A 280 -13.80 -2.06 -17.54
CA LYS A 280 -15.22 -1.72 -17.36
C LYS A 280 -15.38 -0.58 -16.37
N ARG A 281 -16.48 0.16 -16.51
CA ARG A 281 -16.86 1.20 -15.55
C ARG A 281 -16.92 0.62 -14.13
N PHE A 282 -16.46 1.38 -13.16
CA PHE A 282 -16.34 1.00 -11.74
C PHE A 282 -15.31 -0.08 -11.42
N CYS A 283 -14.48 -0.49 -12.37
CA CYS A 283 -13.36 -1.38 -12.08
C CYS A 283 -12.44 -0.79 -11.00
N GLY A 284 -12.05 -1.59 -10.01
CA GLY A 284 -11.18 -1.18 -8.90
C GLY A 284 -9.70 -1.15 -9.25
N PHE A 285 -9.32 -1.61 -10.44
CA PHE A 285 -7.91 -1.63 -10.85
C PHE A 285 -7.44 -0.21 -11.25
N PRO A 286 -6.27 0.21 -10.76
CA PRO A 286 -5.72 1.51 -11.11
C PRO A 286 -5.16 1.53 -12.55
N PRO A 287 -5.18 2.68 -13.25
CA PRO A 287 -4.59 2.78 -14.58
C PRO A 287 -3.07 2.70 -14.54
N THR A 288 -2.52 1.75 -15.30
CA THR A 288 -1.09 1.58 -15.57
C THR A 288 -0.69 2.34 -16.85
N PRO A 289 0.61 2.44 -17.21
CA PRO A 289 1.04 3.08 -18.44
C PRO A 289 0.45 2.48 -19.72
N GLU A 290 0.02 1.23 -19.69
CA GLU A 290 -0.59 0.52 -20.82
C GLU A 290 -2.12 0.65 -20.86
N PHE A 291 -2.71 1.48 -20.02
CA PHE A 291 -4.14 1.82 -20.10
C PHE A 291 -4.38 2.86 -21.19
N THR A 292 -5.41 2.62 -22.01
CA THR A 292 -5.95 3.59 -22.97
C THR A 292 -7.46 3.68 -22.79
N GLY A 293 -7.97 4.90 -22.63
CA GLY A 293 -9.40 5.12 -22.40
C GLY A 293 -9.69 6.34 -21.54
N ASP A 294 -10.86 6.35 -20.90
CA ASP A 294 -11.32 7.47 -20.10
C ASP A 294 -10.81 7.36 -18.65
N LEU A 295 -9.75 8.12 -18.34
CA LEU A 295 -9.20 8.20 -16.96
C LEU A 295 -10.16 8.78 -15.93
N ASP A 296 -11.16 9.57 -16.36
CA ASP A 296 -12.16 10.12 -15.44
C ASP A 296 -13.22 9.10 -15.00
N GLU A 297 -13.24 7.94 -15.61
CA GLU A 297 -14.03 6.77 -15.22
C GLU A 297 -13.22 5.74 -14.40
N MET A 298 -11.88 5.90 -14.33
CA MET A 298 -10.99 4.94 -13.66
C MET A 298 -10.88 5.17 -12.15
N SER A 299 -10.53 4.12 -11.44
CA SER A 299 -10.19 4.15 -10.02
C SER A 299 -8.80 4.80 -9.82
N LEU A 300 -8.77 6.08 -9.49
CA LEU A 300 -7.52 6.83 -9.22
C LEU A 300 -7.19 6.77 -7.73
N LEU A 301 -6.74 5.62 -7.27
CA LEU A 301 -6.52 5.31 -5.85
C LEU A 301 -5.43 6.20 -5.24
N ALA A 302 -5.79 7.05 -4.29
CA ALA A 302 -4.86 7.94 -3.58
C ALA A 302 -5.40 8.30 -2.20
N GLY A 303 -4.52 8.44 -1.21
CA GLY A 303 -4.84 8.87 0.14
C GLY A 303 -4.80 10.37 0.32
N GLU A 304 -5.16 10.85 1.51
CA GLU A 304 -5.18 12.28 1.84
C GLU A 304 -3.80 12.95 1.77
N SER A 305 -2.72 12.16 1.78
CA SER A 305 -1.35 12.60 1.58
C SER A 305 -1.07 13.24 0.20
N VAL A 306 -2.03 13.25 -0.75
CA VAL A 306 -1.94 14.05 -1.99
C VAL A 306 -1.71 15.53 -1.70
N GLY A 307 -2.26 16.03 -0.59
CA GLY A 307 -2.07 17.42 -0.16
C GLY A 307 -0.60 17.84 -0.03
N GLN A 308 0.30 16.92 0.32
CA GLN A 308 1.74 17.12 0.47
C GLN A 308 2.56 16.53 -0.69
N THR A 309 1.93 15.80 -1.62
CA THR A 309 2.59 15.17 -2.78
C THR A 309 2.62 16.14 -3.95
N LYS A 310 3.65 17.00 -4.06
CA LYS A 310 3.65 18.17 -4.98
C LYS A 310 4.57 18.05 -6.18
N ARG A 311 5.32 16.97 -6.33
CA ARG A 311 6.23 16.77 -7.48
C ARG A 311 6.53 15.29 -7.72
N LEU A 312 6.79 14.98 -8.99
CA LEU A 312 7.34 13.69 -9.38
C LEU A 312 8.83 13.66 -9.06
N MET A 313 9.30 12.56 -8.49
CA MET A 313 10.71 12.37 -8.11
C MET A 313 11.08 10.90 -8.22
N SER A 314 12.38 10.58 -8.12
CA SER A 314 12.79 9.19 -7.89
C SER A 314 12.36 8.72 -6.51
N ALA A 315 12.08 7.43 -6.36
CA ALA A 315 11.77 6.83 -5.05
C ALA A 315 12.89 7.09 -4.04
N ALA A 316 14.14 7.02 -4.47
CA ALA A 316 15.30 7.31 -3.62
C ALA A 316 15.28 8.75 -3.08
N SER A 317 15.00 9.74 -3.94
CA SER A 317 14.90 11.15 -3.51
C SER A 317 13.71 11.39 -2.58
N ILE A 318 12.59 10.72 -2.80
CA ILE A 318 11.42 10.77 -1.92
C ILE A 318 11.79 10.25 -0.53
N ILE A 319 12.45 9.10 -0.46
CA ILE A 319 12.85 8.48 0.80
C ILE A 319 13.84 9.38 1.53
N ASP A 320 14.85 9.90 0.83
CA ASP A 320 15.84 10.79 1.42
C ASP A 320 15.20 12.05 2.01
N GLU A 321 14.31 12.73 1.27
CA GLU A 321 13.58 13.89 1.78
C GLU A 321 12.72 13.58 3.00
N MET A 322 11.98 12.45 2.97
CA MET A 322 11.09 12.08 4.07
C MET A 322 11.88 11.73 5.33
N ILE A 323 12.99 11.01 5.20
CA ILE A 323 13.79 10.59 6.34
C ILE A 323 14.65 11.71 6.89
N SER A 324 15.34 12.47 6.04
CA SER A 324 16.12 13.64 6.49
C SER A 324 15.22 14.72 7.12
N GLY A 325 14.03 14.93 6.54
CA GLY A 325 13.00 15.79 7.11
C GLY A 325 12.52 15.31 8.47
N ALA A 326 12.31 14.02 8.67
CA ALA A 326 11.93 13.45 9.97
C ALA A 326 13.04 13.62 11.01
N GLU A 327 14.30 13.35 10.64
CA GLU A 327 15.45 13.60 11.52
C GLU A 327 15.54 15.08 11.93
N ALA A 328 15.29 16.01 11.00
CA ALA A 328 15.29 17.44 11.29
C ALA A 328 14.15 17.84 12.26
N VAL A 329 12.95 17.28 12.08
CA VAL A 329 11.83 17.50 13.03
C VAL A 329 12.21 17.01 14.42
N ILE A 330 12.71 15.78 14.54
CA ILE A 330 13.04 15.15 15.82
C ILE A 330 14.17 15.93 16.53
N ARG A 331 15.28 16.21 15.83
CA ARG A 331 16.50 16.77 16.43
C ARG A 331 16.46 18.28 16.64
N LYS A 332 15.71 19.01 15.80
CA LYS A 332 15.73 20.49 15.85
C LYS A 332 14.43 21.04 16.42
N ARG A 333 13.27 20.56 15.92
CA ARG A 333 11.99 21.14 16.33
C ARG A 333 11.52 20.58 17.68
N LEU A 334 11.50 19.26 17.87
CA LEU A 334 10.97 18.67 19.10
C LEU A 334 11.94 18.89 20.27
N GLU A 335 13.24 18.74 20.04
CA GLU A 335 14.26 19.00 21.06
C GLU A 335 14.20 20.45 21.58
N SER A 336 13.99 21.43 20.69
CA SER A 336 13.88 22.85 21.10
C SER A 336 12.56 23.21 21.83
N MET A 337 11.65 22.24 21.98
CA MET A 337 10.39 22.43 22.72
C MET A 337 10.46 21.86 24.15
N VAL A 338 11.56 21.21 24.49
CA VAL A 338 11.82 20.64 25.82
C VAL A 338 13.02 21.35 26.39
N ASP A 339 12.84 22.07 27.51
CA ASP A 339 13.91 22.77 28.24
C ASP A 339 14.79 21.81 29.05
#